data_b9fbd6bd48c46abcd95f90f49f625bcc
#
_entry.id   b9fbd6bd48c46abcd95f90f49f625bcc
#
_cell.length_a   1.000
_cell.length_b   1.000
_cell.length_c   1.000
_cell.angle_alpha   90.00
_cell.angle_beta   90.00
_cell.angle_gamma   90.00
#
_symmetry.space_group_name_H-M   'P 1'
#
loop_
_entity.id
_entity.type
_entity.pdbx_description
1 polymer ?
#
loop_
_entity_poly.entity_id
_entity_poly.type
_entity_poly.pdbx_seq_one_letter_code
_entity_poly.pdbx_strand_id
1 'polypeptide(L)'
;MMILALLFAAGFVAIAEQLKPSGTVFEQPGAEVDALLHVPAADYRKEWVLLGSFSVLADQAEKGAKQLHVVYAEPKTVDAYRNTGVFPDGAVLVKDVFAGKTEQMTTGTVSYAGPLAGRFVMVKDRAGRYDGRSPLWGDGWGWAFYEGTETRKTVTTDYRKDCLACHEPARSHDLVYVQGYPVLNR
;
A
#
# COMPACT_ATOMS: atom_id res chain seq x y z
N MET A 1 56.90 -10.29 -72.16
CA MET A 1 55.55 -9.71 -71.95
C MET A 1 54.85 -10.53 -70.90
N MET A 2 54.88 -10.06 -69.66
CA MET A 2 54.20 -10.70 -68.50
C MET A 2 52.93 -9.92 -68.23
N ILE A 3 51.80 -10.62 -68.27
CA ILE A 3 50.51 -10.06 -67.95
C ILE A 3 50.23 -10.42 -66.46
N LEU A 4 50.14 -9.38 -65.66
CA LEU A 4 49.85 -9.50 -64.24
C LEU A 4 48.29 -9.51 -64.01
N ALA A 5 47.76 -10.60 -63.55
CA ALA A 5 46.32 -10.72 -63.16
C ALA A 5 46.11 -10.26 -61.72
N LEU A 6 45.36 -9.20 -61.57
CA LEU A 6 44.85 -8.75 -60.19
C LEU A 6 43.58 -9.52 -59.81
N LEU A 7 43.69 -10.28 -58.76
CA LEU A 7 42.53 -10.90 -58.10
C LEU A 7 41.93 -9.93 -57.07
N PHE A 8 40.68 -9.49 -57.29
CA PHE A 8 39.89 -8.77 -56.33
C PHE A 8 39.19 -9.79 -55.38
N ALA A 9 39.58 -9.80 -54.13
CA ALA A 9 38.86 -10.54 -53.09
C ALA A 9 37.75 -9.65 -52.53
N ALA A 10 36.48 -9.99 -52.80
CA ALA A 10 35.33 -9.36 -52.22
C ALA A 10 35.11 -9.97 -50.82
N GLY A 11 35.40 -9.16 -49.78
CA GLY A 11 35.09 -9.53 -48.40
C GLY A 11 33.60 -9.35 -48.12
N PHE A 12 32.91 -10.44 -47.86
CA PHE A 12 31.55 -10.42 -47.27
C PHE A 12 31.66 -10.12 -45.78
N VAL A 13 31.24 -8.91 -45.38
CA VAL A 13 31.02 -8.61 -43.95
C VAL A 13 29.64 -9.11 -43.59
N ALA A 14 29.57 -10.22 -42.86
CA ALA A 14 28.33 -10.70 -42.27
C ALA A 14 27.99 -9.83 -41.04
N ILE A 15 26.97 -9.00 -41.17
CA ILE A 15 26.40 -8.27 -40.05
C ILE A 15 25.53 -9.28 -39.25
N ALA A 16 26.09 -9.77 -38.16
CA ALA A 16 25.28 -10.56 -37.17
C ALA A 16 24.38 -9.59 -36.42
N GLU A 17 23.13 -9.54 -36.84
CA GLU A 17 22.06 -8.85 -36.12
C GLU A 17 21.81 -9.63 -34.83
N GLN A 18 22.26 -9.09 -33.69
CA GLN A 18 21.99 -9.66 -32.37
C GLN A 18 20.53 -9.45 -32.05
N LEU A 19 19.73 -10.48 -32.26
CA LEU A 19 18.39 -10.61 -31.71
C LEU A 19 18.50 -10.54 -30.18
N LYS A 20 18.14 -9.38 -29.57
CA LYS A 20 17.88 -9.27 -28.15
C LYS A 20 16.72 -10.19 -27.85
N PRO A 21 16.82 -11.10 -26.86
CA PRO A 21 15.66 -11.85 -26.44
C PRO A 21 14.63 -10.87 -25.89
N SER A 22 13.49 -10.75 -26.56
CA SER A 22 12.30 -10.11 -26.02
C SER A 22 11.84 -11.00 -24.86
N GLY A 23 12.33 -10.71 -23.66
CA GLY A 23 11.84 -11.32 -22.44
C GLY A 23 10.39 -10.89 -22.27
N THR A 24 9.46 -11.74 -22.64
CA THR A 24 8.08 -11.64 -22.16
C THR A 24 8.13 -11.71 -20.65
N VAL A 25 8.03 -10.55 -20.00
CA VAL A 25 7.74 -10.50 -18.55
C VAL A 25 6.37 -11.17 -18.41
N PHE A 26 6.35 -12.40 -17.90
CA PHE A 26 5.11 -13.04 -17.50
C PHE A 26 4.58 -12.24 -16.31
N GLU A 27 3.68 -11.32 -16.60
CA GLU A 27 2.96 -10.58 -15.58
C GLU A 27 2.17 -11.60 -14.75
N GLN A 28 2.41 -11.60 -13.43
CA GLN A 28 1.74 -12.53 -12.52
C GLN A 28 0.24 -12.25 -12.59
N PRO A 29 -0.61 -13.31 -12.68
CA PRO A 29 -2.05 -13.12 -12.64
C PRO A 29 -2.43 -12.30 -11.42
N GLY A 30 -3.14 -11.18 -11.63
CA GLY A 30 -3.56 -10.27 -10.56
C GLY A 30 -2.65 -9.05 -10.34
N ALA A 31 -1.45 -8.97 -10.92
CA ALA A 31 -0.54 -7.83 -10.74
C ALA A 31 -1.16 -6.48 -11.11
N GLU A 32 -2.01 -6.45 -12.13
CA GLU A 32 -2.75 -5.24 -12.56
C GLU A 32 -3.73 -4.72 -11.49
N VAL A 33 -4.40 -5.65 -10.78
CA VAL A 33 -5.33 -5.28 -9.71
C VAL A 33 -4.59 -4.96 -8.41
N ASP A 34 -3.47 -5.59 -8.16
CA ASP A 34 -2.62 -5.32 -7.00
C ASP A 34 -1.96 -3.94 -7.08
N ALA A 35 -1.77 -3.40 -8.29
CA ALA A 35 -1.30 -2.03 -8.47
C ALA A 35 -2.26 -0.97 -7.89
N LEU A 36 -3.55 -1.29 -7.74
CA LEU A 36 -4.53 -0.42 -7.07
C LEU A 36 -4.24 -0.26 -5.57
N LEU A 37 -3.49 -1.19 -4.99
CA LEU A 37 -3.12 -1.18 -3.57
C LEU A 37 -1.83 -0.41 -3.30
N HIS A 38 -1.13 0.10 -4.33
CA HIS A 38 0.07 0.90 -4.11
C HIS A 38 -0.22 2.09 -3.21
N VAL A 39 0.76 2.48 -2.40
CA VAL A 39 0.65 3.73 -1.64
C VAL A 39 0.39 4.87 -2.62
N PRO A 40 -0.65 5.69 -2.40
CA PRO A 40 -0.98 6.79 -3.31
C PRO A 40 0.20 7.71 -3.60
N ALA A 41 0.34 8.13 -4.86
CA ALA A 41 1.38 9.09 -5.27
C ALA A 41 1.09 10.52 -4.77
N ALA A 42 -0.17 10.83 -4.46
CA ALA A 42 -0.56 12.11 -3.85
C ALA A 42 0.09 12.26 -2.47
N ASP A 43 0.38 13.50 -2.06
CA ASP A 43 0.84 13.80 -0.71
C ASP A 43 -0.35 13.72 0.27
N TYR A 44 -0.84 12.48 0.51
CA TYR A 44 -2.04 12.22 1.30
C TYR A 44 -1.96 12.81 2.71
N ARG A 45 -0.77 12.98 3.28
CA ARG A 45 -0.63 13.61 4.59
C ARG A 45 -0.98 15.11 4.59
N LYS A 46 -0.91 15.77 3.43
CA LYS A 46 -1.30 17.17 3.25
C LYS A 46 -2.68 17.33 2.63
N GLU A 47 -3.02 16.44 1.71
CA GLU A 47 -4.19 16.59 0.84
C GLU A 47 -5.41 15.85 1.36
N TRP A 48 -5.21 14.78 2.15
CA TRP A 48 -6.31 13.96 2.64
C TRP A 48 -6.70 14.31 4.07
N VAL A 49 -7.89 13.86 4.46
CA VAL A 49 -8.41 14.05 5.81
C VAL A 49 -7.78 13.02 6.75
N LEU A 50 -7.19 13.49 7.84
CA LEU A 50 -6.81 12.63 8.94
C LEU A 50 -8.09 12.14 9.63
N LEU A 51 -8.36 10.84 9.57
CA LEU A 51 -9.54 10.24 10.18
C LEU A 51 -9.42 10.18 11.70
N GLY A 52 -8.25 9.79 12.18
CA GLY A 52 -7.94 9.64 13.59
C GLY A 52 -6.65 8.88 13.81
N SER A 53 -6.36 8.59 15.06
CA SER A 53 -5.15 7.89 15.46
C SER A 53 -5.41 6.87 16.57
N PHE A 54 -4.58 5.83 16.59
CA PHE A 54 -4.54 4.86 17.69
C PHE A 54 -3.13 4.80 18.28
N SER A 55 -3.06 4.81 19.59
CA SER A 55 -1.83 4.54 20.33
C SER A 55 -1.83 3.06 20.73
N VAL A 56 -0.89 2.30 20.20
CA VAL A 56 -0.65 0.92 20.63
C VAL A 56 0.35 0.95 21.77
N LEU A 57 -0.08 0.60 22.96
CA LEU A 57 0.76 0.66 24.16
C LEU A 57 1.82 -0.43 24.15
N ALA A 58 2.96 -0.17 24.78
CA ALA A 58 3.94 -1.17 25.11
C ALA A 58 3.38 -2.14 26.18
N ASP A 59 3.97 -3.35 26.25
CA ASP A 59 3.58 -4.37 27.25
C ASP A 59 3.74 -3.87 28.69
N GLN A 60 4.65 -2.92 28.90
CA GLN A 60 4.83 -2.20 30.17
C GLN A 60 4.31 -0.77 29.96
N ALA A 61 3.19 -0.44 30.63
CA ALA A 61 2.47 0.81 30.43
C ALA A 61 3.34 2.08 30.62
N GLU A 62 4.30 2.03 31.52
CA GLU A 62 5.25 3.12 31.79
C GLU A 62 6.17 3.45 30.61
N LYS A 63 6.31 2.52 29.67
CA LYS A 63 7.07 2.75 28.42
C LYS A 63 6.29 3.54 27.37
N GLY A 64 5.02 3.82 27.64
CA GLY A 64 4.14 4.59 26.76
C GLY A 64 3.75 3.83 25.48
N ALA A 65 3.65 4.52 24.35
CA ALA A 65 3.25 3.93 23.09
C ALA A 65 4.42 3.16 22.42
N LYS A 66 4.16 1.90 22.08
CA LYS A 66 5.02 1.09 21.21
C LYS A 66 4.92 1.59 19.75
N GLN A 67 3.70 1.91 19.33
CA GLN A 67 3.41 2.42 17.98
C GLN A 67 2.31 3.47 18.02
N LEU A 68 2.35 4.37 17.05
CA LEU A 68 1.27 5.29 16.74
C LEU A 68 0.78 5.03 15.32
N HIS A 69 -0.51 4.76 15.19
CA HIS A 69 -1.19 4.52 13.93
C HIS A 69 -2.00 5.76 13.57
N VAL A 70 -1.79 6.31 12.38
CA VAL A 70 -2.48 7.50 11.89
C VAL A 70 -3.13 7.15 10.56
N VAL A 71 -4.44 7.41 10.43
CA VAL A 71 -5.21 6.96 9.27
C VAL A 71 -5.74 8.15 8.48
N TYR A 72 -5.65 8.04 7.16
CA TYR A 72 -6.06 9.06 6.21
C TYR A 72 -7.03 8.49 5.18
N ALA A 73 -7.95 9.33 4.72
CA ALA A 73 -8.82 9.05 3.58
C ALA A 73 -9.04 10.33 2.74
N GLU A 74 -9.38 10.16 1.47
CA GLU A 74 -9.75 11.28 0.61
C GLU A 74 -10.97 12.03 1.15
N PRO A 75 -11.06 13.38 1.00
CA PRO A 75 -12.21 14.17 1.45
C PRO A 75 -13.55 13.60 0.95
N LYS A 76 -13.62 13.21 -0.34
CA LYS A 76 -14.83 12.61 -0.92
C LYS A 76 -15.27 11.31 -0.24
N THR A 77 -14.31 10.52 0.27
CA THR A 77 -14.58 9.29 1.03
C THR A 77 -15.22 9.62 2.38
N VAL A 78 -14.69 10.64 3.07
CA VAL A 78 -15.24 11.13 4.34
C VAL A 78 -16.66 11.64 4.17
N ASP A 79 -16.90 12.48 3.16
CA ASP A 79 -18.22 13.04 2.86
C ASP A 79 -19.23 11.94 2.52
N ALA A 80 -18.85 10.98 1.69
CA ALA A 80 -19.69 9.83 1.34
C ALA A 80 -20.03 8.99 2.57
N TYR A 81 -19.04 8.67 3.41
CA TYR A 81 -19.26 7.90 4.65
C TYR A 81 -20.18 8.65 5.62
N ARG A 82 -19.95 9.94 5.85
CA ARG A 82 -20.83 10.77 6.72
C ARG A 82 -22.26 10.81 6.24
N ASN A 83 -22.49 10.82 4.95
CA ASN A 83 -23.85 10.85 4.37
C ASN A 83 -24.55 9.48 4.40
N THR A 84 -23.81 8.38 4.24
CA THR A 84 -24.39 7.05 4.01
C THR A 84 -24.11 6.04 5.12
N GLY A 85 -23.01 6.21 5.89
CA GLY A 85 -22.49 5.24 6.86
C GLY A 85 -21.74 4.08 6.22
N VAL A 86 -21.40 4.19 4.94
CA VAL A 86 -20.73 3.12 4.18
C VAL A 86 -19.57 3.73 3.37
N PHE A 87 -18.45 3.03 3.36
CA PHE A 87 -17.34 3.43 2.48
C PHE A 87 -17.73 3.24 1.01
N PRO A 88 -17.57 4.26 0.17
CA PRO A 88 -17.89 4.16 -1.25
C PRO A 88 -16.92 3.20 -1.95
N ASP A 89 -17.36 2.59 -3.04
CA ASP A 89 -16.52 1.74 -3.87
C ASP A 89 -15.29 2.53 -4.38
N GLY A 90 -14.11 1.92 -4.33
CA GLY A 90 -12.84 2.58 -4.64
C GLY A 90 -12.31 3.52 -3.54
N ALA A 91 -12.94 3.61 -2.37
CA ALA A 91 -12.38 4.36 -1.24
C ALA A 91 -11.01 3.81 -0.85
N VAL A 92 -10.06 4.70 -0.62
CA VAL A 92 -8.70 4.35 -0.20
C VAL A 92 -8.48 4.84 1.22
N LEU A 93 -8.05 3.93 2.09
CA LEU A 93 -7.58 4.23 3.43
C LEU A 93 -6.09 3.97 3.51
N VAL A 94 -5.32 4.93 3.99
CA VAL A 94 -3.88 4.78 4.23
C VAL A 94 -3.63 4.92 5.72
N LYS A 95 -2.99 3.91 6.32
CA LYS A 95 -2.59 3.92 7.72
C LYS A 95 -1.07 3.96 7.82
N ASP A 96 -0.53 5.09 8.29
CA ASP A 96 0.86 5.18 8.69
C ASP A 96 1.05 4.53 10.06
N VAL A 97 2.10 3.74 10.20
CA VAL A 97 2.55 3.14 11.46
C VAL A 97 3.90 3.75 11.80
N PHE A 98 3.96 4.47 12.91
CA PHE A 98 5.20 5.04 13.43
C PHE A 98 5.64 4.28 14.67
N ALA A 99 6.95 4.09 14.85
CA ALA A 99 7.51 3.70 16.13
C ALA A 99 7.20 4.79 17.16
N GLY A 100 6.72 4.42 18.35
CA GLY A 100 6.48 5.37 19.42
C GLY A 100 7.78 5.87 20.04
N LYS A 101 7.85 7.16 20.34
CA LYS A 101 8.86 7.77 21.21
C LYS A 101 8.16 8.32 22.44
N THR A 102 8.68 8.02 23.61
CA THR A 102 8.11 8.44 24.90
C THR A 102 9.16 9.21 25.69
N GLU A 103 8.77 10.40 26.17
CA GLU A 103 9.65 11.23 27.00
C GLU A 103 8.84 12.12 27.94
N GLN A 104 9.51 12.68 28.94
CA GLN A 104 8.92 13.64 29.86
C GLN A 104 8.93 15.02 29.23
N MET A 105 7.76 15.68 29.18
CA MET A 105 7.57 17.06 28.75
C MET A 105 6.90 17.87 29.86
N THR A 106 6.72 19.19 29.65
CA THR A 106 6.04 20.07 30.60
C THR A 106 4.58 19.68 30.87
N THR A 107 3.94 19.04 29.92
CA THR A 107 2.55 18.53 30.03
C THR A 107 2.45 17.15 30.67
N GLY A 108 3.59 16.51 31.02
CA GLY A 108 3.67 15.15 31.56
C GLY A 108 4.43 14.21 30.63
N THR A 109 4.35 12.90 30.91
CA THR A 109 4.92 11.88 30.04
C THR A 109 4.07 11.78 28.78
N VAL A 110 4.69 11.97 27.62
CA VAL A 110 4.02 11.95 26.32
C VAL A 110 4.65 10.92 25.39
N SER A 111 3.81 10.35 24.51
CA SER A 111 4.28 9.53 23.39
C SER A 111 3.95 10.23 22.07
N TYR A 112 4.90 10.26 21.16
CA TYR A 112 4.75 10.88 19.84
C TYR A 112 5.39 10.04 18.74
N ALA A 113 5.09 10.39 17.47
CA ALA A 113 5.55 9.65 16.31
C ALA A 113 7.07 9.77 16.13
N GLY A 114 7.73 8.62 16.13
CA GLY A 114 9.13 8.45 15.76
C GLY A 114 9.28 8.08 14.27
N PRO A 115 10.27 7.23 13.93
CA PRO A 115 10.46 6.78 12.55
C PRO A 115 9.23 6.03 12.01
N LEU A 116 8.96 6.19 10.71
CA LEU A 116 7.95 5.43 10.01
C LEU A 116 8.37 3.96 9.94
N ALA A 117 7.55 3.06 10.49
CA ALA A 117 7.76 1.62 10.44
C ALA A 117 7.15 1.01 9.18
N GLY A 118 6.06 1.58 8.67
CA GLY A 118 5.41 1.11 7.45
C GLY A 118 4.05 1.74 7.22
N ARG A 119 3.38 1.27 6.16
CA ARG A 119 2.06 1.74 5.75
C ARG A 119 1.15 0.56 5.41
N PHE A 120 -0.07 0.62 5.88
CA PHE A 120 -1.14 -0.23 5.36
C PHE A 120 -1.98 0.57 4.36
N VAL A 121 -2.39 -0.08 3.30
CA VAL A 121 -3.34 0.44 2.32
C VAL A 121 -4.51 -0.52 2.24
N MET A 122 -5.73 0.02 2.34
CA MET A 122 -6.96 -0.69 2.07
C MET A 122 -7.71 0.03 0.95
N VAL A 123 -8.21 -0.73 -0.03
CA VAL A 123 -9.01 -0.19 -1.14
C VAL A 123 -10.36 -0.90 -1.16
N LYS A 124 -11.44 -0.14 -1.08
CA LYS A 124 -12.80 -0.69 -1.06
C LYS A 124 -13.18 -1.31 -2.40
N ASP A 125 -13.57 -2.57 -2.37
CA ASP A 125 -14.17 -3.30 -3.50
C ASP A 125 -15.55 -3.82 -3.10
N ARG A 126 -16.51 -2.91 -2.99
CA ARG A 126 -17.87 -3.23 -2.56
C ARG A 126 -18.57 -4.23 -3.47
N ALA A 127 -18.25 -4.20 -4.74
CA ALA A 127 -18.85 -5.07 -5.74
C ALA A 127 -18.21 -6.46 -5.86
N GLY A 128 -17.08 -6.70 -5.15
CA GLY A 128 -16.32 -7.95 -5.21
C GLY A 128 -15.70 -8.21 -6.60
N ARG A 129 -15.37 -7.16 -7.34
CA ARG A 129 -14.84 -7.27 -8.71
C ARG A 129 -13.47 -7.94 -8.77
N TYR A 130 -12.74 -7.86 -7.67
CA TYR A 130 -11.36 -8.34 -7.59
C TYR A 130 -11.23 -9.62 -6.76
N ASP A 131 -12.32 -10.10 -6.15
CA ASP A 131 -12.34 -11.35 -5.39
C ASP A 131 -11.83 -12.52 -6.24
N GLY A 132 -10.85 -13.24 -5.70
CA GLY A 132 -10.23 -14.39 -6.39
C GLY A 132 -9.26 -14.04 -7.53
N ARG A 133 -9.08 -12.75 -7.87
CA ARG A 133 -8.10 -12.32 -8.88
C ARG A 133 -6.68 -12.22 -8.30
N SER A 134 -6.57 -11.98 -7.01
CA SER A 134 -5.32 -11.98 -6.26
C SER A 134 -5.59 -12.34 -4.80
N PRO A 135 -4.65 -12.97 -4.08
CA PRO A 135 -4.77 -13.27 -2.66
C PRO A 135 -4.78 -12.01 -1.77
N LEU A 136 -4.61 -10.82 -2.34
CA LEU A 136 -4.69 -9.54 -1.62
C LEU A 136 -6.11 -8.97 -1.56
N TRP A 137 -7.09 -9.57 -2.26
CA TRP A 137 -8.45 -9.06 -2.38
C TRP A 137 -9.47 -10.04 -1.82
N GLY A 138 -10.38 -9.53 -1.01
CA GLY A 138 -11.51 -10.27 -0.48
C GLY A 138 -12.18 -9.59 0.70
N ASP A 139 -13.34 -10.09 1.10
CA ASP A 139 -14.21 -9.50 2.13
C ASP A 139 -14.56 -8.02 1.85
N GLY A 140 -14.64 -7.67 0.55
CA GLY A 140 -15.01 -6.33 0.09
C GLY A 140 -13.88 -5.29 0.14
N TRP A 141 -12.63 -5.72 0.32
CA TRP A 141 -11.45 -4.86 0.36
C TRP A 141 -10.24 -5.48 -0.33
N GLY A 142 -9.37 -4.64 -0.82
CA GLY A 142 -7.98 -4.98 -1.10
C GLY A 142 -7.09 -4.58 0.07
N TRP A 143 -5.99 -5.32 0.32
CA TRP A 143 -5.18 -5.23 1.52
C TRP A 143 -3.70 -5.28 1.20
N ALA A 144 -2.94 -4.30 1.64
CA ALA A 144 -1.49 -4.31 1.47
C ALA A 144 -0.77 -3.67 2.66
N PHE A 145 0.42 -4.19 2.97
CA PHE A 145 1.35 -3.61 3.93
C PHE A 145 2.70 -3.38 3.26
N TYR A 146 3.28 -2.21 3.50
CA TYR A 146 4.57 -1.76 2.98
C TYR A 146 5.49 -1.39 4.13
N GLU A 147 6.66 -2.00 4.20
CA GLU A 147 7.65 -1.71 5.23
C GLU A 147 8.38 -0.39 4.97
N GLY A 148 8.65 0.35 6.04
CA GLY A 148 9.42 1.60 5.99
C GLY A 148 8.86 2.58 4.96
N THR A 149 9.68 2.94 3.98
CA THR A 149 9.35 3.90 2.92
C THR A 149 8.91 3.25 1.60
N GLU A 150 8.83 1.91 1.55
CA GLU A 150 8.36 1.19 0.37
C GLU A 150 6.91 1.60 0.01
N THR A 151 6.59 1.65 -1.28
CA THR A 151 5.29 2.14 -1.76
C THR A 151 4.62 1.25 -2.80
N ARG A 152 5.35 0.27 -3.35
CA ARG A 152 4.88 -0.56 -4.47
C ARG A 152 5.01 -2.05 -4.21
N LYS A 153 6.07 -2.48 -3.51
CA LYS A 153 6.31 -3.88 -3.21
C LYS A 153 5.75 -4.20 -1.82
N THR A 154 4.53 -4.68 -1.77
CA THR A 154 3.90 -5.12 -0.52
C THR A 154 4.58 -6.38 0.03
N VAL A 155 4.57 -6.52 1.35
CA VAL A 155 4.95 -7.76 2.03
C VAL A 155 3.75 -8.63 2.38
N THR A 156 2.53 -8.15 2.17
CA THR A 156 1.31 -8.96 2.29
C THR A 156 1.30 -10.03 1.22
N THR A 157 1.06 -11.26 1.62
CA THR A 157 1.02 -12.43 0.72
C THR A 157 -0.38 -13.01 0.55
N ASP A 158 -1.20 -12.93 1.60
CA ASP A 158 -2.59 -13.39 1.63
C ASP A 158 -3.31 -12.59 2.71
N TYR A 159 -4.31 -11.78 2.33
CA TYR A 159 -5.02 -10.92 3.28
C TYR A 159 -5.68 -11.71 4.43
N ARG A 160 -6.09 -12.95 4.19
CA ARG A 160 -6.71 -13.81 5.22
C ARG A 160 -5.74 -14.15 6.34
N LYS A 161 -4.45 -14.31 6.00
CA LYS A 161 -3.39 -14.62 6.97
C LYS A 161 -2.82 -13.37 7.61
N ASP A 162 -2.62 -12.33 6.80
CA ASP A 162 -1.79 -11.18 7.18
C ASP A 162 -2.64 -10.01 7.75
N CYS A 163 -3.95 -9.95 7.44
CA CYS A 163 -4.78 -8.77 7.74
C CYS A 163 -6.09 -9.12 8.44
N LEU A 164 -6.85 -10.10 7.94
CA LEU A 164 -8.24 -10.32 8.30
C LEU A 164 -8.44 -10.60 9.80
N ALA A 165 -7.58 -11.42 10.40
CA ALA A 165 -7.73 -11.78 11.81
C ALA A 165 -7.75 -10.56 12.75
N CYS A 166 -6.95 -9.53 12.45
CA CYS A 166 -6.95 -8.28 13.21
C CYS A 166 -8.16 -7.39 12.89
N HIS A 167 -8.77 -7.51 11.72
CA HIS A 167 -9.89 -6.69 11.28
C HIS A 167 -11.27 -7.34 11.54
N GLU A 168 -11.31 -8.66 11.76
CA GLU A 168 -12.52 -9.42 12.00
C GLU A 168 -13.42 -8.86 13.14
N PRO A 169 -12.87 -8.39 14.27
CA PRO A 169 -13.71 -7.79 15.32
C PRO A 169 -14.47 -6.52 14.90
N ALA A 170 -14.03 -5.87 13.81
CA ALA A 170 -14.65 -4.67 13.24
C ALA A 170 -15.60 -4.98 12.07
N ARG A 171 -15.98 -6.25 11.82
CA ARG A 171 -16.80 -6.67 10.67
C ARG A 171 -18.14 -5.93 10.60
N SER A 172 -18.77 -5.62 11.74
CA SER A 172 -20.01 -4.83 11.78
C SER A 172 -19.86 -3.39 11.26
N HIS A 173 -18.63 -2.92 11.17
CA HIS A 173 -18.26 -1.59 10.66
C HIS A 173 -17.40 -1.71 9.41
N ASP A 174 -17.72 -2.69 8.55
CA ASP A 174 -17.05 -2.91 7.28
C ASP A 174 -15.53 -3.18 7.44
N LEU A 175 -15.16 -3.93 8.50
CA LEU A 175 -13.78 -4.28 8.85
C LEU A 175 -12.87 -3.07 9.20
N VAL A 176 -13.47 -1.91 9.52
CA VAL A 176 -12.74 -0.68 9.86
C VAL A 176 -13.06 -0.23 11.28
N TYR A 177 -12.04 0.10 12.06
CA TYR A 177 -12.17 0.54 13.46
C TYR A 177 -12.61 2.02 13.55
N VAL A 178 -13.83 2.30 13.07
CA VAL A 178 -14.37 3.67 12.94
C VAL A 178 -14.54 4.41 14.27
N GLN A 179 -14.62 3.70 15.41
CA GLN A 179 -14.72 4.32 16.74
C GLN A 179 -13.54 5.24 17.08
N GLY A 180 -12.39 5.04 16.46
CA GLY A 180 -11.21 5.90 16.59
C GLY A 180 -11.14 7.05 15.58
N TYR A 181 -12.19 7.24 14.77
CA TYR A 181 -12.23 8.21 13.68
C TYR A 181 -13.33 9.26 13.87
N PRO A 182 -13.14 10.23 14.77
CA PRO A 182 -14.18 11.20 15.14
C PRO A 182 -14.69 12.01 13.93
N VAL A 183 -13.88 12.20 12.92
CA VAL A 183 -14.27 12.91 11.69
C VAL A 183 -15.35 12.17 10.89
N LEU A 184 -15.54 10.87 11.10
CA LEU A 184 -16.58 10.06 10.46
C LEU A 184 -17.91 10.10 11.23
N ASN A 185 -17.95 10.68 12.43
CA ASN A 185 -19.18 10.78 13.22
C ASN A 185 -20.24 11.59 12.47
N ARG A 186 -21.47 11.13 12.56
CA ARG A 186 -22.68 11.73 11.97
C ARG A 186 -23.34 12.68 12.96
#